data_734d9735a6860db80e8114d98a5d0b3c
#
_entry.id   734d9735a6860db80e8114d98a5d0b3c
#
_cell.length_a   1.000
_cell.length_b   1.000
_cell.length_c   1.000
_cell.angle_alpha   90.00
_cell.angle_beta   90.00
_cell.angle_gamma   90.00
#
_symmetry.space_group_name_H-M   'P 1'
#
loop_
_entity.id
_entity.type
_entity.pdbx_description
1 polymer ?
#
loop_
_entity_poly.entity_id
_entity_poly.type
_entity_poly.pdbx_seq_one_letter_code
_entity_poly.pdbx_strand_id
1 'polypeptide(L)'
;HFNGASIGGRILTIFAGPLFNFILAFVILFTLFGFRGHQTTTVGNLKDNSIAQKYGIQVGDKIVGIGENKINSWKDIQESLSKLDKQETVVKVVRNGQEKEIKVKFDNSNEKILGITSKLERNLLVSVKETFNTFFYFISSMFDILRQLFTGKVGVGQLSGPIGVVGAISSAASNGWYSLLYITAFLSVNLGFINLLPIPALDGGRLVFLFIELILGRPISRSKEGLIHTIGFIFLMGLILFVSFKDVIRLGIFGAN
;
A
#
# COMPACT_ATOMS: atom_id res chain seq x y z
N HIS A 1 21.21 11.48 -30.08
CA HIS A 1 20.56 10.24 -30.47
C HIS A 1 20.79 9.18 -29.42
N PHE A 2 19.75 8.47 -28.93
CA PHE A 2 19.81 7.41 -27.91
C PHE A 2 20.91 6.35 -28.20
N ASN A 3 21.05 5.97 -29.49
CA ASN A 3 22.02 4.97 -29.92
C ASN A 3 23.48 5.45 -29.98
N GLY A 4 23.74 6.73 -29.89
CA GLY A 4 25.09 7.31 -29.80
C GLY A 4 25.55 7.57 -28.36
N ALA A 5 24.65 7.36 -27.38
CA ALA A 5 24.98 7.49 -25.97
C ALA A 5 25.77 6.27 -25.45
N SER A 6 26.58 6.49 -24.43
CA SER A 6 27.25 5.40 -23.71
C SER A 6 26.23 4.41 -23.14
N ILE A 7 26.61 3.17 -22.90
CA ILE A 7 25.74 2.14 -22.31
C ILE A 7 25.13 2.65 -20.99
N GLY A 8 25.94 3.31 -20.13
CA GLY A 8 25.45 3.92 -18.88
C GLY A 8 24.40 5.00 -19.10
N GLY A 9 24.56 5.85 -20.13
CA GLY A 9 23.56 6.86 -20.50
C GLY A 9 22.25 6.22 -20.97
N ARG A 10 22.31 5.13 -21.73
CA ARG A 10 21.13 4.37 -22.18
C ARG A 10 20.40 3.70 -21.00
N ILE A 11 21.14 3.08 -20.08
CA ILE A 11 20.60 2.49 -18.86
C ILE A 11 19.88 3.55 -18.04
N LEU A 12 20.52 4.69 -17.79
CA LEU A 12 19.93 5.78 -17.01
C LEU A 12 18.64 6.32 -17.65
N THR A 13 18.63 6.47 -18.98
CA THR A 13 17.45 6.95 -19.71
C THR A 13 16.27 5.99 -19.58
N ILE A 14 16.49 4.69 -19.70
CA ILE A 14 15.43 3.69 -19.56
C ILE A 14 14.98 3.58 -18.11
N PHE A 15 15.91 3.58 -17.17
CA PHE A 15 15.60 3.49 -15.75
C PHE A 15 14.84 4.74 -15.22
N ALA A 16 15.01 5.88 -15.87
CA ALA A 16 14.34 7.13 -15.46
C ALA A 16 12.82 7.01 -15.44
N GLY A 17 12.20 6.28 -16.38
CA GLY A 17 10.74 6.06 -16.40
C GLY A 17 10.22 5.43 -15.10
N PRO A 18 10.63 4.20 -14.75
CA PRO A 18 10.29 3.57 -13.49
C PRO A 18 10.67 4.40 -12.26
N LEU A 19 11.85 5.04 -12.28
CA LEU A 19 12.31 5.88 -11.17
C LEU A 19 11.35 7.05 -10.90
N PHE A 20 10.89 7.75 -11.93
CA PHE A 20 9.94 8.86 -11.77
C PHE A 20 8.60 8.38 -11.19
N ASN A 21 8.13 7.18 -11.51
CA ASN A 21 6.95 6.60 -10.89
C ASN A 21 7.17 6.37 -9.38
N PHE A 22 8.33 5.87 -8.97
CA PHE A 22 8.65 5.72 -7.54
C PHE A 22 8.78 7.06 -6.83
N ILE A 23 9.42 8.05 -7.44
CA ILE A 23 9.52 9.42 -6.90
C ILE A 23 8.13 10.02 -6.74
N LEU A 24 7.27 9.91 -7.76
CA LEU A 24 5.90 10.41 -7.71
C LEU A 24 5.12 9.79 -6.56
N ALA A 25 5.16 8.47 -6.43
CA ALA A 25 4.51 7.75 -5.34
C ALA A 25 5.01 8.22 -3.97
N PHE A 26 6.34 8.38 -3.83
CA PHE A 26 6.96 8.85 -2.59
C PHE A 26 6.49 10.27 -2.23
N VAL A 27 6.47 11.18 -3.19
CA VAL A 27 6.00 12.56 -3.00
C VAL A 27 4.53 12.59 -2.61
N ILE A 28 3.68 11.79 -3.25
CA ILE A 28 2.25 11.70 -2.92
C ILE A 28 2.07 11.17 -1.48
N LEU A 29 2.74 10.07 -1.10
CA LEU A 29 2.65 9.50 0.24
C LEU A 29 3.16 10.47 1.31
N PHE A 30 4.30 11.13 1.05
CA PHE A 30 4.85 12.13 1.96
C PHE A 30 3.88 13.29 2.18
N THR A 31 3.28 13.78 1.10
CA THR A 31 2.25 14.82 1.16
C THR A 31 1.03 14.36 1.97
N LEU A 32 0.54 13.13 1.69
CA LEU A 32 -0.60 12.57 2.42
C LEU A 32 -0.36 12.49 3.93
N PHE A 33 0.76 11.91 4.35
CA PHE A 33 1.08 11.75 5.77
C PHE A 33 1.44 13.07 6.43
N GLY A 34 2.05 14.00 5.69
CA GLY A 34 2.35 15.34 6.17
C GLY A 34 1.11 16.17 6.46
N PHE A 35 0.11 16.11 5.57
CA PHE A 35 -1.13 16.88 5.73
C PHE A 35 -2.11 16.25 6.71
N ARG A 36 -2.31 14.93 6.65
CA ARG A 36 -3.27 14.24 7.54
C ARG A 36 -2.77 14.14 8.97
N GLY A 37 -1.47 14.09 9.17
CA GLY A 37 -0.86 13.69 10.43
C GLY A 37 -0.95 12.17 10.64
N HIS A 38 -0.40 11.70 11.75
CA HIS A 38 -0.39 10.30 12.15
C HIS A 38 -1.28 10.06 13.38
N GLN A 39 -1.81 8.86 13.47
CA GLN A 39 -2.57 8.44 14.64
C GLN A 39 -1.64 8.25 15.83
N THR A 40 -1.96 8.90 16.94
CA THR A 40 -1.24 8.72 18.21
C THR A 40 -2.06 7.82 19.13
N THR A 41 -1.46 7.38 20.24
CA THR A 41 -2.19 6.65 21.29
C THR A 41 -3.01 7.57 22.19
N THR A 42 -3.03 8.87 21.91
CA THR A 42 -3.80 9.87 22.64
C THR A 42 -5.25 9.87 22.14
N VAL A 43 -6.18 9.88 23.06
CA VAL A 43 -7.62 9.97 22.78
C VAL A 43 -7.96 11.35 22.19
N GLY A 44 -8.40 11.37 20.93
CA GLY A 44 -8.78 12.60 20.24
C GLY A 44 -10.23 12.97 20.45
N ASN A 45 -11.13 11.96 20.41
CA ASN A 45 -12.56 12.15 20.67
C ASN A 45 -13.16 10.87 21.27
N LEU A 46 -14.30 11.02 21.94
CA LEU A 46 -15.12 9.94 22.51
C LEU A 46 -16.43 9.88 21.77
N LYS A 47 -16.88 8.67 21.45
CA LYS A 47 -18.25 8.47 20.92
C LYS A 47 -19.23 8.58 22.09
N ASP A 48 -20.35 9.24 21.85
CA ASP A 48 -21.42 9.37 22.86
C ASP A 48 -21.88 8.00 23.35
N ASN A 49 -22.09 7.90 24.67
CA ASN A 49 -22.46 6.65 25.35
C ASN A 49 -21.45 5.50 25.16
N SER A 50 -20.21 5.82 24.82
CA SER A 50 -19.14 4.81 24.65
C SER A 50 -18.69 4.22 25.98
N ILE A 51 -18.11 3.01 25.91
CA ILE A 51 -17.50 2.35 27.07
C ILE A 51 -16.41 3.23 27.66
N ALA A 52 -15.58 3.87 26.85
CA ALA A 52 -14.55 4.79 27.31
C ALA A 52 -15.12 5.94 28.14
N GLN A 53 -16.22 6.56 27.68
CA GLN A 53 -16.90 7.63 28.41
C GLN A 53 -17.49 7.14 29.73
N LYS A 54 -18.18 5.98 29.71
CA LYS A 54 -18.80 5.35 30.89
C LYS A 54 -17.82 5.07 32.03
N TYR A 55 -16.60 4.68 31.69
CA TYR A 55 -15.55 4.34 32.67
C TYR A 55 -14.54 5.48 32.92
N GLY A 56 -14.81 6.68 32.41
CA GLY A 56 -14.07 7.89 32.75
C GLY A 56 -12.75 8.08 32.01
N ILE A 57 -12.58 7.44 30.85
CA ILE A 57 -11.54 7.81 29.88
C ILE A 57 -11.90 9.19 29.32
N GLN A 58 -10.91 10.06 29.14
CA GLN A 58 -11.14 11.46 28.74
C GLN A 58 -10.37 11.76 27.43
N VAL A 59 -10.84 12.78 26.72
CA VAL A 59 -10.09 13.37 25.60
C VAL A 59 -8.76 13.91 26.15
N GLY A 60 -7.68 13.61 25.44
CA GLY A 60 -6.32 13.95 25.87
C GLY A 60 -5.59 12.86 26.66
N ASP A 61 -6.28 11.80 27.12
CA ASP A 61 -5.62 10.64 27.73
C ASP A 61 -4.70 9.95 26.73
N LYS A 62 -3.46 9.71 27.09
CA LYS A 62 -2.54 8.88 26.30
C LYS A 62 -2.61 7.44 26.79
N ILE A 63 -3.11 6.53 25.98
CA ILE A 63 -3.17 5.10 26.30
C ILE A 63 -1.76 4.51 26.19
N VAL A 64 -1.28 3.91 27.28
CA VAL A 64 0.07 3.30 27.38
C VAL A 64 0.04 1.81 27.65
N GLY A 65 -1.14 1.26 28.03
CA GLY A 65 -1.31 -0.16 28.28
C GLY A 65 -2.76 -0.60 28.22
N ILE A 66 -3.02 -1.86 27.80
CA ILE A 66 -4.32 -2.54 27.87
C ILE A 66 -4.07 -3.95 28.39
N GLY A 67 -4.58 -4.25 29.59
CA GLY A 67 -4.24 -5.47 30.30
C GLY A 67 -2.73 -5.53 30.55
N GLU A 68 -2.10 -6.60 30.09
CA GLU A 68 -0.64 -6.80 30.17
C GLU A 68 0.11 -6.24 28.95
N ASN A 69 -0.60 -5.83 27.88
CA ASN A 69 0.02 -5.39 26.65
C ASN A 69 0.42 -3.90 26.75
N LYS A 70 1.69 -3.63 26.44
CA LYS A 70 2.20 -2.26 26.28
C LYS A 70 1.72 -1.69 24.93
N ILE A 71 1.23 -0.45 24.96
CA ILE A 71 0.71 0.25 23.79
C ILE A 71 1.71 1.32 23.32
N ASN A 72 2.20 1.16 22.09
CA ASN A 72 3.12 2.11 21.45
C ASN A 72 2.50 2.77 20.21
N SER A 73 1.49 2.15 19.60
CA SER A 73 0.80 2.63 18.40
C SER A 73 -0.72 2.48 18.51
N TRP A 74 -1.46 3.19 17.66
CA TRP A 74 -2.91 3.02 17.58
C TRP A 74 -3.33 1.60 17.17
N LYS A 75 -2.52 0.96 16.34
CA LYS A 75 -2.72 -0.44 15.93
C LYS A 75 -2.65 -1.38 17.13
N ASP A 76 -1.73 -1.15 18.06
CA ASP A 76 -1.60 -1.98 19.27
C ASP A 76 -2.88 -1.93 20.12
N ILE A 77 -3.58 -0.77 20.15
CA ILE A 77 -4.87 -0.63 20.83
C ILE A 77 -5.89 -1.58 20.20
N GLN A 78 -6.01 -1.53 18.86
CA GLN A 78 -6.98 -2.35 18.12
C GLN A 78 -6.67 -3.85 18.29
N GLU A 79 -5.40 -4.24 18.14
CA GLU A 79 -4.98 -5.64 18.31
C GLU A 79 -5.15 -6.14 19.75
N SER A 80 -4.83 -5.31 20.73
CA SER A 80 -5.01 -5.69 22.14
C SER A 80 -6.47 -5.87 22.50
N LEU A 81 -7.36 -5.01 21.99
CA LEU A 81 -8.81 -5.13 22.21
C LEU A 81 -9.39 -6.35 21.49
N SER A 82 -8.96 -6.64 20.26
CA SER A 82 -9.47 -7.80 19.49
C SER A 82 -9.06 -9.15 20.08
N LYS A 83 -7.93 -9.22 20.78
CA LYS A 83 -7.38 -10.41 21.42
C LYS A 83 -7.86 -10.61 22.88
N LEU A 84 -8.67 -9.70 23.41
CA LEU A 84 -9.18 -9.82 24.77
C LEU A 84 -10.22 -10.94 24.89
N ASP A 85 -9.93 -12.00 25.61
CA ASP A 85 -10.90 -13.05 25.92
C ASP A 85 -11.81 -12.67 27.11
N LYS A 86 -11.30 -11.84 28.04
CA LYS A 86 -12.02 -11.40 29.24
C LYS A 86 -12.92 -10.22 28.94
N GLN A 87 -14.07 -10.15 29.62
CA GLN A 87 -15.01 -9.02 29.54
C GLN A 87 -14.51 -7.80 30.33
N GLU A 88 -13.55 -7.96 31.21
CA GLU A 88 -12.97 -6.88 31.99
C GLU A 88 -11.47 -6.76 31.72
N THR A 89 -10.98 -5.55 31.61
CA THR A 89 -9.57 -5.24 31.44
C THR A 89 -9.19 -3.92 32.12
N VAL A 90 -7.91 -3.72 32.32
CA VAL A 90 -7.37 -2.45 32.84
C VAL A 90 -6.77 -1.69 31.67
N VAL A 91 -7.23 -0.46 31.46
CA VAL A 91 -6.65 0.48 30.51
C VAL A 91 -5.76 1.45 31.29
N LYS A 92 -4.46 1.43 30.99
CA LYS A 92 -3.49 2.35 31.58
C LYS A 92 -3.37 3.59 30.72
N VAL A 93 -3.61 4.75 31.30
CA VAL A 93 -3.55 6.04 30.61
C VAL A 93 -2.62 7.00 31.32
N VAL A 94 -1.98 7.88 30.58
CA VAL A 94 -1.25 9.03 31.14
C VAL A 94 -2.13 10.26 30.96
N ARG A 95 -2.55 10.85 32.08
CA ARG A 95 -3.36 12.07 32.16
C ARG A 95 -2.62 13.14 32.98
N ASN A 96 -2.35 14.29 32.38
CA ASN A 96 -1.59 15.37 32.99
C ASN A 96 -0.22 14.91 33.55
N GLY A 97 0.48 14.02 32.85
CA GLY A 97 1.77 13.47 33.23
C GLY A 97 1.74 12.38 34.30
N GLN A 98 0.56 12.03 34.83
CA GLN A 98 0.37 10.96 35.82
C GLN A 98 -0.25 9.72 35.18
N GLU A 99 0.30 8.55 35.49
CA GLU A 99 -0.28 7.28 35.07
C GLU A 99 -1.51 6.94 35.92
N LYS A 100 -2.60 6.53 35.26
CA LYS A 100 -3.85 6.12 35.90
C LYS A 100 -4.31 4.80 35.30
N GLU A 101 -4.81 3.92 36.16
CA GLU A 101 -5.43 2.65 35.76
C GLU A 101 -6.96 2.78 35.81
N ILE A 102 -7.59 2.48 34.69
CA ILE A 102 -9.04 2.55 34.51
C ILE A 102 -9.55 1.12 34.23
N LYS A 103 -10.33 0.57 35.15
CA LYS A 103 -10.96 -0.74 34.97
C LYS A 103 -12.16 -0.56 34.05
N VAL A 104 -12.15 -1.26 32.94
CA VAL A 104 -13.17 -1.19 31.89
C VAL A 104 -13.83 -2.56 31.77
N LYS A 105 -15.16 -2.57 31.72
CA LYS A 105 -15.96 -3.77 31.48
C LYS A 105 -16.72 -3.61 30.17
N PHE A 106 -16.58 -4.60 29.29
CA PHE A 106 -17.30 -4.66 28.02
C PHE A 106 -18.63 -5.38 28.22
N ASP A 107 -19.68 -4.86 27.60
CA ASP A 107 -20.95 -5.56 27.51
C ASP A 107 -20.78 -6.80 26.60
N ASN A 108 -21.72 -7.74 26.65
CA ASN A 108 -21.64 -9.07 25.97
C ASN A 108 -21.58 -9.03 24.44
N SER A 109 -21.08 -7.97 23.82
CA SER A 109 -20.86 -7.87 22.38
C SER A 109 -19.59 -8.64 21.97
N ASN A 110 -19.65 -9.33 20.84
CA ASN A 110 -18.50 -10.03 20.25
C ASN A 110 -17.35 -9.08 19.88
N GLU A 111 -17.59 -7.78 19.81
CA GLU A 111 -16.60 -6.76 19.51
C GLU A 111 -16.32 -5.88 20.73
N LYS A 112 -15.07 -5.93 21.22
CA LYS A 112 -14.62 -5.11 22.35
C LYS A 112 -14.14 -3.75 21.86
N ILE A 113 -15.03 -2.79 21.80
CA ILE A 113 -14.80 -1.44 21.29
C ILE A 113 -14.87 -0.43 22.42
N LEU A 114 -13.82 0.36 22.64
CA LEU A 114 -13.80 1.46 23.61
C LEU A 114 -14.65 2.65 23.14
N GLY A 115 -14.84 2.85 21.84
CA GLY A 115 -15.56 4.00 21.28
C GLY A 115 -14.74 5.30 21.36
N ILE A 116 -13.44 5.21 21.09
CA ILE A 116 -12.51 6.32 21.05
C ILE A 116 -11.97 6.54 19.63
N THR A 117 -11.56 7.76 19.33
CA THR A 117 -10.78 8.08 18.14
C THR A 117 -9.39 8.56 18.52
N SER A 118 -8.42 8.35 17.64
CA SER A 118 -7.06 8.84 17.84
C SER A 118 -6.97 10.35 17.66
N LYS A 119 -6.16 11.00 18.50
CA LYS A 119 -5.68 12.35 18.19
C LYS A 119 -4.67 12.27 17.06
N LEU A 120 -4.90 13.04 16.01
CA LEU A 120 -3.96 13.17 14.90
C LEU A 120 -2.91 14.24 15.23
N GLU A 121 -1.64 13.89 15.13
CA GLU A 121 -0.53 14.81 15.34
C GLU A 121 0.33 14.89 14.07
N ARG A 122 0.76 16.11 13.72
CA ARG A 122 1.68 16.33 12.59
C ARG A 122 3.09 16.31 13.11
N ASN A 123 3.85 15.31 12.70
CA ASN A 123 5.27 15.20 12.99
C ASN A 123 6.00 14.80 11.72
N LEU A 124 6.87 15.68 11.24
CA LEU A 124 7.60 15.49 9.98
C LEU A 124 8.40 14.19 9.96
N LEU A 125 9.10 13.87 11.05
CA LEU A 125 9.90 12.64 11.15
C LEU A 125 9.03 11.39 11.08
N VAL A 126 7.86 11.42 11.73
CA VAL A 126 6.89 10.32 11.66
C VAL A 126 6.31 10.21 10.25
N SER A 127 5.98 11.34 9.60
CA SER A 127 5.49 11.35 8.22
C SER A 127 6.51 10.75 7.25
N VAL A 128 7.79 11.09 7.40
CA VAL A 128 8.88 10.48 6.62
C VAL A 128 8.93 8.98 6.85
N LYS A 129 8.92 8.54 8.12
CA LYS A 129 8.96 7.12 8.48
C LYS A 129 7.77 6.35 7.89
N GLU A 130 6.55 6.88 8.02
CA GLU A 130 5.34 6.25 7.47
C GLU A 130 5.35 6.21 5.94
N THR A 131 5.92 7.23 5.29
CA THR A 131 6.13 7.23 3.84
C THR A 131 7.03 6.09 3.42
N PHE A 132 8.20 5.92 4.05
CA PHE A 132 9.09 4.80 3.77
C PHE A 132 8.43 3.44 4.04
N ASN A 133 7.79 3.28 5.20
CA ASN A 133 7.11 2.05 5.57
C ASN A 133 6.05 1.67 4.53
N THR A 134 5.20 2.60 4.14
CA THR A 134 4.12 2.36 3.17
C THR A 134 4.67 2.11 1.77
N PHE A 135 5.69 2.86 1.36
CA PHE A 135 6.35 2.67 0.07
C PHE A 135 6.97 1.28 -0.06
N PHE A 136 7.73 0.84 0.95
CA PHE A 136 8.31 -0.51 0.95
C PHE A 136 7.26 -1.61 1.13
N TYR A 137 6.19 -1.34 1.87
CA TYR A 137 5.04 -2.24 1.94
C TYR A 137 4.40 -2.45 0.55
N PHE A 138 4.24 -1.40 -0.25
CA PHE A 138 3.74 -1.54 -1.62
C PHE A 138 4.66 -2.40 -2.47
N ILE A 139 5.97 -2.15 -2.41
CA ILE A 139 6.96 -2.96 -3.15
C ILE A 139 6.92 -4.42 -2.71
N SER A 140 6.95 -4.70 -1.40
CA SER A 140 6.90 -6.08 -0.90
C SER A 140 5.61 -6.80 -1.29
N SER A 141 4.47 -6.09 -1.30
CA SER A 141 3.20 -6.64 -1.77
C SER A 141 3.25 -7.06 -3.24
N MET A 142 3.99 -6.33 -4.10
CA MET A 142 4.18 -6.72 -5.50
C MET A 142 4.98 -8.03 -5.61
N PHE A 143 6.05 -8.17 -4.82
CA PHE A 143 6.81 -9.43 -4.78
C PHE A 143 5.96 -10.59 -4.26
N ASP A 144 5.13 -10.35 -3.24
CA ASP A 144 4.24 -11.38 -2.71
C ASP A 144 3.19 -11.84 -3.74
N ILE A 145 2.61 -10.91 -4.50
CA ILE A 145 1.69 -11.22 -5.60
C ILE A 145 2.40 -12.04 -6.67
N LEU A 146 3.60 -11.64 -7.09
CA LEU A 146 4.39 -12.42 -8.06
C LEU A 146 4.67 -13.83 -7.55
N ARG A 147 5.10 -13.97 -6.28
CA ARG A 147 5.34 -15.26 -5.66
C ARG A 147 4.09 -16.13 -5.65
N GLN A 148 2.93 -15.55 -5.33
CA GLN A 148 1.64 -16.27 -5.32
C GLN A 148 1.23 -16.72 -6.73
N LEU A 149 1.48 -15.91 -7.77
CA LEU A 149 1.27 -16.27 -9.16
C LEU A 149 2.18 -17.45 -9.59
N PHE A 150 3.47 -17.37 -9.28
CA PHE A 150 4.42 -18.45 -9.62
C PHE A 150 4.18 -19.74 -8.85
N THR A 151 3.65 -19.66 -7.63
CA THR A 151 3.29 -20.84 -6.82
C THR A 151 1.88 -21.38 -7.12
N GLY A 152 1.14 -20.75 -8.02
CA GLY A 152 -0.23 -21.14 -8.37
C GLY A 152 -1.27 -20.90 -7.27
N LYS A 153 -0.92 -20.20 -6.19
CA LYS A 153 -1.86 -19.85 -5.12
C LYS A 153 -2.91 -18.84 -5.55
N VAL A 154 -2.53 -17.96 -6.49
CA VAL A 154 -3.41 -16.97 -7.12
C VAL A 154 -3.36 -17.22 -8.62
N GLY A 155 -4.54 -17.38 -9.23
CA GLY A 155 -4.65 -17.53 -10.68
C GLY A 155 -4.59 -16.17 -11.41
N VAL A 156 -4.08 -16.15 -12.63
CA VAL A 156 -4.02 -14.94 -13.47
C VAL A 156 -5.40 -14.27 -13.62
N GLY A 157 -6.49 -15.05 -13.63
CA GLY A 157 -7.86 -14.50 -13.69
C GLY A 157 -8.34 -13.78 -12.44
N GLN A 158 -7.57 -13.81 -11.35
CA GLN A 158 -7.86 -13.06 -10.11
C GLN A 158 -7.15 -11.70 -10.09
N LEU A 159 -6.24 -11.46 -11.02
CA LEU A 159 -5.63 -10.15 -11.19
C LEU A 159 -6.67 -9.14 -11.67
N SER A 160 -6.54 -7.91 -11.25
CA SER A 160 -7.34 -6.81 -11.78
C SER A 160 -6.70 -6.28 -13.06
N GLY A 161 -7.46 -6.30 -14.13
CA GLY A 161 -7.08 -5.65 -15.39
C GLY A 161 -7.46 -4.16 -15.39
N PRO A 162 -7.32 -3.49 -16.53
CA PRO A 162 -7.62 -2.06 -16.67
C PRO A 162 -9.03 -1.68 -16.19
N ILE A 163 -10.04 -2.52 -16.41
CA ILE A 163 -11.42 -2.27 -16.00
C ILE A 163 -11.55 -2.35 -14.48
N GLY A 164 -10.92 -3.35 -13.84
CA GLY A 164 -10.91 -3.47 -12.40
C GLY A 164 -10.16 -2.32 -11.72
N VAL A 165 -9.07 -1.83 -12.33
CA VAL A 165 -8.34 -0.65 -11.85
C VAL A 165 -9.21 0.60 -11.91
N VAL A 166 -9.97 0.82 -13.00
CA VAL A 166 -10.94 1.95 -13.08
C VAL A 166 -11.98 1.86 -11.97
N GLY A 167 -12.51 0.66 -11.70
CA GLY A 167 -13.44 0.43 -10.59
C GLY A 167 -12.82 0.78 -9.22
N ALA A 168 -11.58 0.37 -8.99
CA ALA A 168 -10.86 0.69 -7.75
C ALA A 168 -10.61 2.20 -7.60
N ILE A 169 -10.25 2.91 -8.68
CA ILE A 169 -10.09 4.38 -8.69
C ILE A 169 -11.43 5.07 -8.40
N SER A 170 -12.51 4.63 -9.03
CA SER A 170 -13.86 5.18 -8.81
C SER A 170 -14.30 5.01 -7.35
N SER A 171 -14.09 3.82 -6.78
CA SER A 171 -14.36 3.56 -5.37
C SER A 171 -13.50 4.41 -4.44
N ALA A 172 -12.24 4.59 -4.76
CA ALA A 172 -11.35 5.46 -3.99
C ALA A 172 -11.77 6.94 -4.07
N ALA A 173 -12.22 7.41 -5.23
CA ALA A 173 -12.71 8.77 -5.43
C ALA A 173 -13.98 9.05 -4.61
N SER A 174 -14.93 8.10 -4.54
CA SER A 174 -16.13 8.23 -3.69
C SER A 174 -15.81 8.22 -2.18
N ASN A 175 -14.68 7.62 -1.77
CA ASN A 175 -14.18 7.65 -0.39
C ASN A 175 -13.38 8.91 -0.05
N GLY A 176 -13.27 9.86 -1.00
CA GLY A 176 -12.64 11.16 -0.81
C GLY A 176 -11.18 11.22 -1.29
N TRP A 177 -10.66 12.44 -1.31
CA TRP A 177 -9.36 12.78 -1.92
C TRP A 177 -8.18 12.00 -1.33
N TYR A 178 -8.24 11.66 -0.03
CA TYR A 178 -7.17 10.90 0.62
C TYR A 178 -7.04 9.49 0.02
N SER A 179 -8.16 8.79 -0.12
CA SER A 179 -8.19 7.44 -0.71
C SER A 179 -7.77 7.47 -2.19
N LEU A 180 -8.18 8.53 -2.91
CA LEU A 180 -7.80 8.72 -4.30
C LEU A 180 -6.28 8.91 -4.45
N LEU A 181 -5.65 9.76 -3.64
CA LEU A 181 -4.21 9.96 -3.67
C LEU A 181 -3.45 8.70 -3.20
N TYR A 182 -3.98 7.98 -2.20
CA TYR A 182 -3.36 6.75 -1.71
C TYR A 182 -3.33 5.66 -2.80
N ILE A 183 -4.44 5.46 -3.52
CA ILE A 183 -4.47 4.51 -4.65
C ILE A 183 -3.59 4.99 -5.80
N THR A 184 -3.51 6.29 -6.05
CA THR A 184 -2.63 6.87 -7.07
C THR A 184 -1.16 6.57 -6.76
N ALA A 185 -0.74 6.72 -5.51
CA ALA A 185 0.60 6.34 -5.08
C ALA A 185 0.86 4.84 -5.25
N PHE A 186 -0.10 4.00 -4.85
CA PHE A 186 -0.02 2.55 -5.05
C PHE A 186 0.12 2.16 -6.52
N LEU A 187 -0.69 2.73 -7.41
CA LEU A 187 -0.63 2.49 -8.85
C LEU A 187 0.68 2.98 -9.47
N SER A 188 1.21 4.09 -8.97
CA SER A 188 2.50 4.62 -9.42
C SER A 188 3.65 3.68 -9.03
N VAL A 189 3.68 3.13 -7.80
CA VAL A 189 4.64 2.09 -7.40
C VAL A 189 4.49 0.85 -8.26
N ASN A 190 3.25 0.40 -8.49
CA ASN A 190 2.95 -0.78 -9.29
C ASN A 190 3.46 -0.62 -10.73
N LEU A 191 3.20 0.54 -11.35
CA LEU A 191 3.66 0.84 -12.70
C LEU A 191 5.19 0.88 -12.79
N GLY A 192 5.86 1.52 -11.82
CA GLY A 192 7.33 1.51 -11.73
C GLY A 192 7.89 0.11 -11.54
N PHE A 193 7.29 -0.68 -10.68
CA PHE A 193 7.71 -2.05 -10.40
C PHE A 193 7.53 -2.97 -11.61
N ILE A 194 6.35 -2.97 -12.24
CA ILE A 194 6.08 -3.80 -13.42
C ILE A 194 7.04 -3.44 -14.55
N ASN A 195 7.27 -2.14 -14.79
CA ASN A 195 8.18 -1.71 -15.85
C ASN A 195 9.63 -2.16 -15.62
N LEU A 196 10.04 -2.44 -14.39
CA LEU A 196 11.37 -3.00 -14.07
C LEU A 196 11.46 -4.53 -14.18
N LEU A 197 10.34 -5.23 -14.35
CA LEU A 197 10.39 -6.68 -14.52
C LEU A 197 11.14 -7.06 -15.81
N PRO A 198 11.93 -8.14 -15.78
CA PRO A 198 12.71 -8.60 -16.94
C PRO A 198 11.83 -9.26 -18.01
N ILE A 199 10.75 -8.56 -18.39
CA ILE A 199 9.76 -9.03 -19.36
C ILE A 199 9.97 -8.26 -20.67
N PRO A 200 10.07 -8.94 -21.83
CA PRO A 200 10.13 -8.29 -23.12
C PRO A 200 8.93 -7.34 -23.32
N ALA A 201 9.15 -6.23 -24.02
CA ALA A 201 8.26 -5.09 -24.21
C ALA A 201 8.23 -4.08 -23.03
N LEU A 202 8.72 -4.41 -21.85
CA LEU A 202 8.87 -3.48 -20.73
C LEU A 202 10.30 -2.91 -20.67
N ASP A 203 10.50 -1.86 -19.89
CA ASP A 203 11.79 -1.19 -19.69
C ASP A 203 12.83 -2.15 -19.08
N GLY A 204 12.41 -3.01 -18.12
CA GLY A 204 13.26 -4.04 -17.52
C GLY A 204 13.77 -5.06 -18.54
N GLY A 205 12.96 -5.44 -19.52
CA GLY A 205 13.43 -6.28 -20.63
C GLY A 205 14.54 -5.61 -21.44
N ARG A 206 14.43 -4.30 -21.71
CA ARG A 206 15.53 -3.54 -22.38
C ARG A 206 16.76 -3.41 -21.51
N LEU A 207 16.60 -3.21 -20.21
CA LEU A 207 17.73 -3.18 -19.27
C LEU A 207 18.49 -4.50 -19.28
N VAL A 208 17.81 -5.64 -19.33
CA VAL A 208 18.45 -6.96 -19.45
C VAL A 208 19.33 -7.03 -20.69
N PHE A 209 18.85 -6.57 -21.86
CA PHE A 209 19.67 -6.53 -23.08
C PHE A 209 20.88 -5.63 -22.94
N LEU A 210 20.75 -4.46 -22.31
CA LEU A 210 21.87 -3.55 -22.04
C LEU A 210 22.89 -4.15 -21.08
N PHE A 211 22.46 -4.88 -20.05
CA PHE A 211 23.35 -5.61 -19.15
C PHE A 211 24.10 -6.73 -19.88
N ILE A 212 23.43 -7.48 -20.77
CA ILE A 212 24.09 -8.49 -21.59
C ILE A 212 25.12 -7.83 -22.55
N GLU A 213 24.77 -6.69 -23.18
CA GLU A 213 25.69 -5.92 -24.03
C GLU A 213 26.93 -5.47 -23.24
N LEU A 214 26.74 -5.01 -21.98
CA LEU A 214 27.83 -4.61 -21.09
C LEU A 214 28.77 -5.77 -20.77
N ILE A 215 28.23 -6.97 -20.51
CA ILE A 215 29.04 -8.18 -20.20
C ILE A 215 29.76 -8.71 -21.44
N LEU A 216 29.09 -8.75 -22.61
CA LEU A 216 29.66 -9.26 -23.85
C LEU A 216 30.62 -8.29 -24.54
N GLY A 217 30.63 -7.01 -24.15
CA GLY A 217 31.43 -5.96 -24.79
C GLY A 217 31.03 -5.65 -26.25
N ARG A 218 29.91 -6.16 -26.72
CA ARG A 218 29.41 -5.96 -28.09
C ARG A 218 27.87 -5.84 -28.11
N PRO A 219 27.33 -4.99 -29.00
CA PRO A 219 25.88 -4.79 -29.08
C PRO A 219 25.17 -6.05 -29.60
N ILE A 220 23.97 -6.29 -29.05
CA ILE A 220 23.05 -7.31 -29.56
C ILE A 220 22.43 -6.78 -30.86
N SER A 221 22.18 -7.67 -31.82
CA SER A 221 21.56 -7.26 -33.07
C SER A 221 20.15 -6.71 -32.84
N ARG A 222 19.87 -5.51 -33.36
CA ARG A 222 18.59 -4.81 -33.21
C ARG A 222 17.41 -5.63 -33.71
N SER A 223 17.63 -6.44 -34.77
CA SER A 223 16.57 -7.31 -35.30
C SER A 223 16.13 -8.36 -34.29
N LYS A 224 17.08 -8.97 -33.55
CA LYS A 224 16.76 -9.96 -32.50
C LYS A 224 16.09 -9.32 -31.31
N GLU A 225 16.61 -8.20 -30.82
CA GLU A 225 16.02 -7.44 -29.74
C GLU A 225 14.58 -7.01 -30.10
N GLY A 226 14.39 -6.43 -31.27
CA GLY A 226 13.09 -6.00 -31.76
C GLY A 226 12.09 -7.16 -31.88
N LEU A 227 12.53 -8.32 -32.38
CA LEU A 227 11.67 -9.51 -32.47
C LEU A 227 11.20 -9.98 -31.09
N ILE A 228 12.12 -10.09 -30.14
CA ILE A 228 11.80 -10.52 -28.76
C ILE A 228 10.82 -9.54 -28.10
N HIS A 229 11.04 -8.22 -28.26
CA HIS A 229 10.13 -7.20 -27.74
C HIS A 229 8.75 -7.27 -28.41
N THR A 230 8.67 -7.53 -29.73
CA THR A 230 7.40 -7.68 -30.43
C THR A 230 6.61 -8.89 -29.93
N ILE A 231 7.26 -10.04 -29.74
CA ILE A 231 6.63 -11.24 -29.18
C ILE A 231 6.11 -10.95 -27.76
N GLY A 232 6.94 -10.33 -26.92
CA GLY A 232 6.54 -9.93 -25.58
C GLY A 232 5.35 -8.97 -25.56
N PHE A 233 5.32 -8.02 -26.49
CA PHE A 233 4.21 -7.07 -26.62
C PHE A 233 2.90 -7.77 -27.00
N ILE A 234 2.93 -8.68 -27.97
CA ILE A 234 1.75 -9.46 -28.38
C ILE A 234 1.26 -10.31 -27.20
N PHE A 235 2.17 -10.95 -26.46
CA PHE A 235 1.82 -11.71 -25.26
C PHE A 235 1.15 -10.84 -24.19
N LEU A 236 1.74 -9.68 -23.87
CA LEU A 236 1.18 -8.75 -22.87
C LEU A 236 -0.17 -8.19 -23.30
N MET A 237 -0.34 -7.86 -24.58
CA MET A 237 -1.64 -7.43 -25.13
C MET A 237 -2.70 -8.53 -25.00
N GLY A 238 -2.36 -9.78 -25.31
CA GLY A 238 -3.24 -10.92 -25.09
C GLY A 238 -3.62 -11.10 -23.62
N LEU A 239 -2.64 -10.96 -22.72
CA LEU A 239 -2.87 -11.04 -21.28
C LEU A 239 -3.81 -9.93 -20.80
N ILE A 240 -3.57 -8.68 -21.20
CA ILE A 240 -4.42 -7.53 -20.87
C ILE A 240 -5.86 -7.75 -21.33
N LEU A 241 -6.05 -8.21 -22.57
CA LEU A 241 -7.38 -8.52 -23.11
C LEU A 241 -8.06 -9.63 -22.31
N PHE A 242 -7.33 -10.71 -21.98
CA PHE A 242 -7.85 -11.82 -21.20
C PHE A 242 -8.29 -11.37 -19.80
N VAL A 243 -7.45 -10.60 -19.08
CA VAL A 243 -7.77 -10.12 -17.73
C VAL A 243 -8.91 -9.10 -17.78
N SER A 244 -8.94 -8.20 -18.79
CA SER A 244 -10.05 -7.26 -19.00
C SER A 244 -11.38 -7.98 -19.22
N PHE A 245 -11.39 -9.06 -19.99
CA PHE A 245 -12.58 -9.88 -20.20
C PHE A 245 -13.06 -10.52 -18.88
N LYS A 246 -12.12 -11.01 -18.05
CA LYS A 246 -12.43 -11.53 -16.72
C LYS A 246 -12.99 -10.45 -15.78
N ASP A 247 -12.46 -9.23 -15.84
CA ASP A 247 -12.99 -8.10 -15.07
C ASP A 247 -14.45 -7.81 -15.44
N VAL A 248 -14.77 -7.79 -16.73
CA VAL A 248 -16.14 -7.56 -17.22
C VAL A 248 -17.12 -8.59 -16.67
N ILE A 249 -16.74 -9.87 -16.70
CA ILE A 249 -17.55 -10.96 -16.14
C ILE A 249 -17.73 -10.78 -14.64
N ARG A 250 -16.63 -10.51 -13.91
CA ARG A 250 -16.64 -10.35 -12.45
C ARG A 250 -17.48 -9.16 -11.97
N LEU A 251 -17.48 -8.07 -12.75
CA LEU A 251 -18.26 -6.87 -12.44
C LEU A 251 -19.72 -6.94 -12.90
N GLY A 252 -20.13 -8.03 -13.57
CA GLY A 252 -21.50 -8.21 -14.04
C GLY A 252 -21.94 -7.21 -15.10
N ILE A 253 -20.99 -6.60 -15.84
CA ILE A 253 -21.30 -5.54 -16.83
C ILE A 253 -22.19 -6.06 -17.95
N PHE A 254 -22.17 -7.35 -18.25
CA PHE A 254 -23.03 -7.99 -19.25
C PHE A 254 -24.28 -8.67 -18.66
N GLY A 255 -24.73 -8.27 -17.44
CA GLY A 255 -26.01 -8.71 -16.90
C GLY A 255 -26.21 -10.22 -16.95
N ALA A 256 -25.68 -10.95 -16.01
CA ALA A 256 -26.25 -12.23 -15.64
C ALA A 256 -27.30 -11.92 -14.55
N ASN A 257 -28.58 -11.78 -15.01
CA ASN A 257 -29.73 -11.92 -14.13
C ASN A 257 -29.78 -13.35 -13.59
#